data_14c2707cf38437edf63e7a3f03760f5e
#
_entry.id   14c2707cf38437edf63e7a3f03760f5e
#
_cell.length_a   1.000
_cell.length_b   1.000
_cell.length_c   1.000
_cell.angle_alpha   90.00
_cell.angle_beta   90.00
_cell.angle_gamma   90.00
#
_symmetry.space_group_name_H-M   'P 1'
#
loop_
_entity.id
_entity.type
_entity.pdbx_description
1 polymer ?
#
loop_
_entity_poly.entity_id
_entity_poly.type
_entity_poly.pdbx_seq_one_letter_code
_entity_poly.pdbx_strand_id
1 'polypeptide(L)'
;MSNLKILVTGASGVVGRRLVPALAGAGHQVRAIARTDAQRDALARVGAGAVSADLFDPRSLRRATVGCDAVINLATHMPSSGTQMLRRSAWKENDRIRAVGSANLVDAALAEGVSRFVQESFAPVYPDRGDEWIDEQTPLRTAPYNRTILDAEHSAARFTAGGRTGVVLRFAAFYGPDSRFLVEAIGHVRHGRAFLPGSPGAYVSSISHDDAASAAAAALYVPAGVYNVTDDEPVTRRDYFGSLAQALGVPAPRPFPVWMKLLLGTLSELLSRSQRISNLKLRSVSAWEPKYRSVREGWPSVVAALGRVAAA
;
A
#
# COMPACT_ATOMS: atom_id res chain seq x y z
N MET A 1 25.42 6.82 3.48
CA MET A 1 24.13 6.97 4.18
C MET A 1 24.31 6.50 5.61
N SER A 2 23.71 7.17 6.60
CA SER A 2 23.78 6.76 8.01
C SER A 2 23.08 5.41 8.21
N ASN A 3 23.69 4.52 8.98
CA ASN A 3 23.08 3.25 9.38
C ASN A 3 21.98 3.52 10.41
N LEU A 4 20.69 3.40 10.01
CA LEU A 4 19.53 3.66 10.87
C LEU A 4 19.07 2.36 11.54
N LYS A 5 18.56 2.48 12.77
CA LYS A 5 17.82 1.42 13.45
C LYS A 5 16.33 1.62 13.18
N ILE A 6 15.72 0.69 12.45
CA ILE A 6 14.37 0.84 11.90
C ILE A 6 13.45 -0.27 12.44
N LEU A 7 12.32 0.12 13.02
CA LEU A 7 11.23 -0.82 13.31
C LEU A 7 10.24 -0.84 12.14
N VAL A 8 9.92 -2.03 11.64
CA VAL A 8 8.92 -2.22 10.57
C VAL A 8 7.76 -3.05 11.11
N THR A 9 6.54 -2.53 10.98
CA THR A 9 5.32 -3.33 11.16
C THR A 9 4.78 -3.76 9.79
N GLY A 10 3.99 -4.84 9.72
CA GLY A 10 3.50 -5.33 8.44
C GLY A 10 4.59 -5.95 7.53
N ALA A 11 5.71 -6.39 8.10
CA ALA A 11 6.87 -6.94 7.37
C ALA A 11 6.55 -8.16 6.49
N SER A 12 5.53 -8.96 6.84
CA SER A 12 5.08 -10.12 6.07
C SER A 12 4.09 -9.77 4.93
N GLY A 13 3.65 -8.51 4.85
CA GLY A 13 2.78 -8.01 3.80
C GLY A 13 3.48 -7.86 2.45
N VAL A 14 2.72 -7.56 1.39
CA VAL A 14 3.23 -7.47 0.00
C VAL A 14 4.32 -6.40 -0.18
N VAL A 15 4.26 -5.30 0.55
CA VAL A 15 5.29 -4.26 0.57
C VAL A 15 6.41 -4.64 1.55
N GLY A 16 6.06 -5.06 2.78
CA GLY A 16 7.03 -5.32 3.84
C GLY A 16 8.05 -6.40 3.50
N ARG A 17 7.63 -7.49 2.83
CA ARG A 17 8.53 -8.58 2.41
C ARG A 17 9.60 -8.16 1.39
N ARG A 18 9.40 -7.00 0.72
CA ARG A 18 10.35 -6.39 -0.21
C ARG A 18 11.17 -5.31 0.46
N LEU A 19 10.52 -4.52 1.29
CA LEU A 19 11.15 -3.41 2.00
C LEU A 19 12.21 -3.89 2.99
N VAL A 20 11.88 -4.91 3.81
CA VAL A 20 12.80 -5.38 4.87
C VAL A 20 14.14 -5.84 4.33
N PRO A 21 14.23 -6.75 3.31
CA PRO A 21 15.52 -7.13 2.74
C PRO A 21 16.22 -5.96 2.04
N ALA A 22 15.50 -5.04 1.42
CA ALA A 22 16.09 -3.86 0.79
C ALA A 22 16.76 -2.93 1.81
N LEU A 23 16.12 -2.68 2.95
CA LEU A 23 16.68 -1.89 4.04
C LEU A 23 17.89 -2.58 4.69
N ALA A 24 17.82 -3.88 4.95
CA ALA A 24 18.95 -4.65 5.49
C ALA A 24 20.13 -4.66 4.52
N GLY A 25 19.89 -4.86 3.21
CA GLY A 25 20.90 -4.80 2.16
C GLY A 25 21.53 -3.42 1.99
N ALA A 26 20.80 -2.35 2.32
CA ALA A 26 21.32 -0.98 2.37
C ALA A 26 22.13 -0.68 3.64
N GLY A 27 22.32 -1.65 4.55
CA GLY A 27 23.12 -1.53 5.76
C GLY A 27 22.37 -0.99 6.98
N HIS A 28 21.04 -0.88 6.94
CA HIS A 28 20.26 -0.49 8.12
C HIS A 28 20.09 -1.67 9.08
N GLN A 29 19.98 -1.36 10.38
CA GLN A 29 19.60 -2.34 11.40
C GLN A 29 18.07 -2.44 11.46
N VAL A 30 17.51 -3.45 10.79
CA VAL A 30 16.07 -3.62 10.69
C VAL A 30 15.55 -4.56 11.77
N ARG A 31 14.57 -4.12 12.54
CA ARG A 31 13.74 -4.95 13.41
C ARG A 31 12.33 -4.99 12.84
N ALA A 32 11.67 -6.14 12.87
CA ALA A 32 10.31 -6.26 12.37
C ALA A 32 9.43 -7.06 13.33
N ILE A 33 8.16 -6.62 13.47
CA ILE A 33 7.20 -7.34 14.31
C ILE A 33 6.84 -8.65 13.63
N ALA A 34 7.09 -9.76 14.34
CA ALA A 34 6.77 -11.14 13.93
C ALA A 34 5.89 -11.83 14.97
N ARG A 35 4.82 -12.46 14.50
CA ARG A 35 3.82 -13.15 15.36
C ARG A 35 3.99 -14.66 15.36
N THR A 36 4.69 -15.22 14.37
CA THR A 36 4.90 -16.67 14.21
C THR A 36 6.37 -16.98 14.03
N ASP A 37 6.78 -18.22 14.34
CA ASP A 37 8.17 -18.68 14.15
C ASP A 37 8.56 -18.63 12.68
N ALA A 38 7.67 -19.02 11.76
CA ALA A 38 7.92 -18.93 10.33
C ALA A 38 8.23 -17.48 9.87
N GLN A 39 7.59 -16.47 10.49
CA GLN A 39 7.92 -15.06 10.23
C GLN A 39 9.28 -14.67 10.80
N ARG A 40 9.65 -15.17 11.99
CA ARG A 40 10.99 -14.96 12.60
C ARG A 40 12.09 -15.54 11.72
N ASP A 41 11.91 -16.76 11.26
CA ASP A 41 12.87 -17.45 10.38
C ASP A 41 13.01 -16.71 9.03
N ALA A 42 11.91 -16.21 8.48
CA ALA A 42 11.94 -15.44 7.24
C ALA A 42 12.71 -14.12 7.41
N LEU A 43 12.56 -13.44 8.54
CA LEU A 43 13.30 -12.22 8.86
C LEU A 43 14.79 -12.50 9.06
N ALA A 44 15.13 -13.55 9.80
CA ALA A 44 16.52 -13.95 10.02
C ALA A 44 17.27 -14.23 8.70
N ARG A 45 16.59 -14.89 7.74
CA ARG A 45 17.18 -15.18 6.42
C ARG A 45 17.56 -13.94 5.61
N VAL A 46 16.93 -12.82 5.88
CA VAL A 46 17.21 -11.54 5.19
C VAL A 46 18.00 -10.55 6.06
N GLY A 47 18.57 -11.01 7.17
CA GLY A 47 19.40 -10.19 8.05
C GLY A 47 18.63 -9.21 8.94
N ALA A 48 17.33 -9.42 9.14
CA ALA A 48 16.49 -8.59 9.99
C ALA A 48 16.19 -9.27 11.34
N GLY A 49 16.19 -8.47 12.42
CA GLY A 49 15.80 -8.93 13.75
C GLY A 49 14.29 -9.06 13.90
N ALA A 50 13.80 -10.13 14.48
CA ALA A 50 12.39 -10.27 14.84
C ALA A 50 12.11 -9.76 16.25
N VAL A 51 11.03 -8.99 16.42
CA VAL A 51 10.54 -8.56 17.73
C VAL A 51 9.09 -9.03 17.93
N SER A 52 8.76 -9.43 19.16
CA SER A 52 7.39 -9.76 19.53
C SER A 52 6.72 -8.50 20.09
N ALA A 53 5.69 -8.01 19.41
CA ALA A 53 4.86 -6.92 19.89
C ALA A 53 3.44 -7.04 19.34
N ASP A 54 2.48 -6.50 20.10
CA ASP A 54 1.09 -6.37 19.73
C ASP A 54 0.77 -4.88 19.49
N LEU A 55 0.16 -4.55 18.36
CA LEU A 55 -0.25 -3.18 18.02
C LEU A 55 -1.26 -2.61 19.03
N PHE A 56 -1.89 -3.47 19.83
CA PHE A 56 -2.89 -3.10 20.80
C PHE A 56 -2.38 -3.14 22.26
N ASP A 57 -1.10 -3.50 22.46
CA ASP A 57 -0.41 -3.41 23.75
C ASP A 57 0.66 -2.29 23.72
N PRO A 58 0.37 -1.10 24.25
CA PRO A 58 1.31 0.02 24.29
C PRO A 58 2.65 -0.31 24.96
N ARG A 59 2.66 -1.20 25.97
CA ARG A 59 3.92 -1.58 26.66
C ARG A 59 4.82 -2.41 25.76
N SER A 60 4.26 -3.34 24.99
CA SER A 60 5.04 -4.14 24.04
C SER A 60 5.59 -3.29 22.89
N LEU A 61 4.81 -2.31 22.41
CA LEU A 61 5.25 -1.38 21.38
C LEU A 61 6.37 -0.47 21.87
N ARG A 62 6.30 0.06 23.10
CA ARG A 62 7.40 0.84 23.67
C ARG A 62 8.70 0.04 23.70
N ARG A 63 8.65 -1.22 24.18
CA ARG A 63 9.85 -2.09 24.16
C ARG A 63 10.38 -2.33 22.75
N ALA A 64 9.50 -2.46 21.76
CA ALA A 64 9.89 -2.68 20.37
C ALA A 64 10.53 -1.43 19.73
N THR A 65 10.14 -0.23 20.14
CA THR A 65 10.64 1.05 19.61
C THR A 65 11.89 1.58 20.31
N VAL A 66 12.29 1.01 21.47
CA VAL A 66 13.51 1.42 22.19
C VAL A 66 14.71 1.47 21.26
N GLY A 67 15.38 2.63 21.21
CA GLY A 67 16.61 2.86 20.47
C GLY A 67 16.44 2.80 18.94
N CYS A 68 15.21 2.92 18.41
CA CYS A 68 14.99 3.08 16.98
C CYS A 68 15.12 4.55 16.56
N ASP A 69 15.71 4.77 15.39
CA ASP A 69 15.76 6.07 14.72
C ASP A 69 14.48 6.35 13.93
N ALA A 70 13.90 5.28 13.35
CA ALA A 70 12.70 5.36 12.52
C ALA A 70 11.72 4.19 12.77
N VAL A 71 10.44 4.46 12.54
CA VAL A 71 9.38 3.45 12.50
C VAL A 71 8.67 3.54 11.15
N ILE A 72 8.50 2.38 10.49
CA ILE A 72 7.70 2.27 9.26
C ILE A 72 6.49 1.38 9.55
N ASN A 73 5.31 1.99 9.55
CA ASN A 73 4.04 1.30 9.79
C ASN A 73 3.36 0.93 8.48
N LEU A 74 3.48 -0.35 8.09
CA LEU A 74 2.79 -0.96 6.95
C LEU A 74 1.74 -1.97 7.40
N ALA A 75 1.37 -1.98 8.67
CA ALA A 75 0.41 -2.94 9.20
C ALA A 75 -1.00 -2.64 8.69
N THR A 76 -1.58 -3.61 7.99
CA THR A 76 -2.98 -3.61 7.53
C THR A 76 -3.56 -5.02 7.63
N HIS A 77 -4.87 -5.12 7.63
CA HIS A 77 -5.60 -6.38 7.51
C HIS A 77 -6.67 -6.27 6.43
N MET A 78 -6.24 -6.31 5.17
CA MET A 78 -7.17 -6.22 4.04
C MET A 78 -7.95 -7.53 3.88
N PRO A 79 -9.27 -7.46 3.57
CA PRO A 79 -10.04 -8.64 3.21
C PRO A 79 -9.38 -9.41 2.06
N SER A 80 -9.30 -10.74 2.18
CA SER A 80 -8.49 -11.59 1.30
C SER A 80 -9.14 -11.93 -0.04
N SER A 81 -10.44 -11.62 -0.25
CA SER A 81 -11.16 -11.87 -1.50
C SER A 81 -12.16 -10.76 -1.82
N GLY A 82 -12.54 -10.64 -3.10
CA GLY A 82 -13.53 -9.67 -3.54
C GLY A 82 -14.89 -9.82 -2.83
N THR A 83 -15.32 -11.04 -2.52
CA THR A 83 -16.57 -11.31 -1.79
C THR A 83 -16.49 -10.88 -0.32
N GLN A 84 -15.33 -11.03 0.33
CA GLN A 84 -15.12 -10.53 1.69
C GLN A 84 -15.10 -9.00 1.75
N MET A 85 -14.61 -8.33 0.72
CA MET A 85 -14.59 -6.87 0.65
C MET A 85 -16.00 -6.25 0.73
N LEU A 86 -17.04 -6.99 0.31
CA LEU A 86 -18.43 -6.56 0.40
C LEU A 86 -18.99 -6.63 1.84
N ARG A 87 -18.34 -7.37 2.73
CA ARG A 87 -18.79 -7.55 4.12
C ARG A 87 -18.15 -6.51 5.02
N ARG A 88 -18.95 -5.62 5.60
CA ARG A 88 -18.44 -4.58 6.53
C ARG A 88 -17.69 -5.17 7.74
N SER A 89 -18.09 -6.35 8.20
CA SER A 89 -17.41 -7.03 9.30
C SER A 89 -15.97 -7.46 8.99
N ALA A 90 -15.64 -7.73 7.71
CA ALA A 90 -14.30 -8.11 7.30
C ALA A 90 -13.28 -6.96 7.42
N TRP A 91 -13.75 -5.71 7.52
CA TRP A 91 -12.89 -4.52 7.67
C TRP A 91 -12.60 -4.15 9.13
N LYS A 92 -13.32 -4.73 10.11
CA LYS A 92 -13.20 -4.35 11.53
C LYS A 92 -11.76 -4.40 12.06
N GLU A 93 -11.01 -5.44 11.72
CA GLU A 93 -9.64 -5.57 12.18
C GLU A 93 -8.73 -4.55 11.50
N ASN A 94 -8.93 -4.29 10.20
CA ASN A 94 -8.20 -3.24 9.50
C ASN A 94 -8.50 -1.85 10.08
N ASP A 95 -9.77 -1.58 10.39
CA ASP A 95 -10.20 -0.35 11.05
C ASP A 95 -9.54 -0.18 12.42
N ARG A 96 -9.49 -1.25 13.22
CA ARG A 96 -8.84 -1.26 14.52
C ARG A 96 -7.33 -1.00 14.43
N ILE A 97 -6.66 -1.64 13.46
CA ILE A 97 -5.23 -1.43 13.22
C ILE A 97 -4.97 0.04 12.87
N ARG A 98 -5.76 0.63 11.97
CA ARG A 98 -5.58 2.02 11.53
C ARG A 98 -5.89 3.03 12.63
N ALA A 99 -7.01 2.86 13.35
CA ALA A 99 -7.41 3.81 14.37
C ALA A 99 -6.61 3.65 15.67
N VAL A 100 -6.51 2.43 16.21
CA VAL A 100 -5.89 2.18 17.51
C VAL A 100 -4.42 1.80 17.40
N GLY A 101 -4.10 0.88 16.48
CA GLY A 101 -2.74 0.39 16.31
C GLY A 101 -1.76 1.48 15.88
N SER A 102 -2.17 2.35 14.92
CA SER A 102 -1.33 3.48 14.48
C SER A 102 -1.15 4.52 15.60
N ALA A 103 -2.20 4.80 16.37
CA ALA A 103 -2.12 5.73 17.51
C ALA A 103 -1.14 5.23 18.58
N ASN A 104 -1.28 3.96 19.00
CA ASN A 104 -0.41 3.34 19.99
C ASN A 104 1.06 3.32 19.54
N LEU A 105 1.29 3.04 18.23
CA LEU A 105 2.64 2.97 17.70
C LEU A 105 3.29 4.36 17.64
N VAL A 106 2.52 5.41 17.30
CA VAL A 106 2.97 6.81 17.37
C VAL A 106 3.30 7.21 18.79
N ASP A 107 2.44 6.87 19.76
CA ASP A 107 2.68 7.18 21.17
C ASP A 107 3.96 6.49 21.69
N ALA A 108 4.16 5.23 21.32
CA ALA A 108 5.40 4.50 21.66
C ALA A 108 6.63 5.15 21.02
N ALA A 109 6.54 5.52 19.74
CA ALA A 109 7.64 6.17 19.01
C ALA A 109 8.00 7.55 19.61
N LEU A 110 7.01 8.35 19.98
CA LEU A 110 7.23 9.64 20.66
C LEU A 110 7.89 9.47 22.03
N ALA A 111 7.40 8.51 22.82
CA ALA A 111 7.92 8.24 24.16
C ALA A 111 9.38 7.76 24.15
N GLU A 112 9.79 7.00 23.13
CA GLU A 112 11.15 6.46 23.01
C GLU A 112 12.09 7.34 22.15
N GLY A 113 11.67 8.55 21.82
CA GLY A 113 12.54 9.49 21.15
C GLY A 113 12.80 9.22 19.67
N VAL A 114 11.99 8.39 19.00
CA VAL A 114 12.10 8.13 17.56
C VAL A 114 12.01 9.44 16.79
N SER A 115 12.88 9.64 15.80
CA SER A 115 12.94 10.90 15.02
C SER A 115 12.03 10.89 13.79
N ARG A 116 11.70 9.71 13.24
CA ARG A 116 10.94 9.56 12.00
C ARG A 116 9.87 8.49 12.10
N PHE A 117 8.68 8.79 11.57
CA PHE A 117 7.55 7.87 11.47
C PHE A 117 6.98 7.88 10.07
N VAL A 118 6.96 6.72 9.42
CA VAL A 118 6.34 6.55 8.08
C VAL A 118 5.07 5.73 8.23
N GLN A 119 3.95 6.30 7.77
CA GLN A 119 2.62 5.69 7.85
C GLN A 119 2.10 5.29 6.47
N GLU A 120 1.70 4.03 6.34
CA GLU A 120 0.91 3.57 5.19
C GLU A 120 -0.46 4.27 5.17
N SER A 121 -0.88 4.68 3.99
CA SER A 121 -2.21 5.16 3.68
C SER A 121 -2.63 4.69 2.27
N PHE A 122 -3.84 5.06 1.84
CA PHE A 122 -4.44 4.53 0.63
C PHE A 122 -5.00 5.66 -0.25
N ALA A 123 -4.45 5.86 -1.43
CA ALA A 123 -4.81 6.96 -2.32
C ALA A 123 -6.28 6.97 -2.79
N PRO A 124 -7.02 5.83 -2.93
CA PRO A 124 -8.45 5.86 -3.23
C PRO A 124 -9.37 6.60 -2.23
N VAL A 125 -8.82 7.30 -1.24
CA VAL A 125 -9.58 8.29 -0.42
C VAL A 125 -9.98 9.55 -1.19
N TYR A 126 -9.40 9.78 -2.37
CA TYR A 126 -9.75 10.92 -3.20
C TYR A 126 -11.12 10.76 -3.87
N PRO A 127 -11.78 11.87 -4.24
CA PRO A 127 -13.01 11.83 -5.02
C PRO A 127 -12.80 11.32 -6.46
N ASP A 128 -13.91 11.12 -7.16
CA ASP A 128 -13.90 11.04 -8.63
C ASP A 128 -13.60 12.44 -9.19
N ARG A 129 -12.59 12.56 -10.05
CA ARG A 129 -12.16 13.82 -10.67
C ARG A 129 -12.14 13.75 -12.20
N GLY A 130 -12.75 12.70 -12.78
CA GLY A 130 -12.75 12.54 -14.23
C GLY A 130 -11.33 12.36 -14.78
N ASP A 131 -10.91 13.27 -15.64
CA ASP A 131 -9.56 13.33 -16.24
C ASP A 131 -8.61 14.34 -15.56
N GLU A 132 -9.11 15.09 -14.56
CA GLU A 132 -8.28 16.03 -13.81
C GLU A 132 -7.23 15.30 -12.96
N TRP A 133 -6.04 15.91 -12.88
CA TRP A 133 -4.99 15.43 -12.00
C TRP A 133 -5.37 15.64 -10.52
N ILE A 134 -5.05 14.63 -9.73
CA ILE A 134 -5.21 14.61 -8.26
C ILE A 134 -3.83 14.70 -7.64
N ASP A 135 -3.64 15.68 -6.76
CA ASP A 135 -2.46 15.84 -5.92
C ASP A 135 -2.82 15.71 -4.43
N GLU A 136 -1.84 15.90 -3.54
CA GLU A 136 -2.00 15.77 -2.10
C GLU A 136 -2.84 16.92 -1.47
N GLN A 137 -3.09 18.01 -2.19
CA GLN A 137 -3.94 19.11 -1.75
C GLN A 137 -5.41 18.87 -2.09
N THR A 138 -5.70 17.93 -2.99
CA THR A 138 -7.07 17.60 -3.39
C THR A 138 -7.89 17.16 -2.16
N PRO A 139 -9.06 17.78 -1.90
CA PRO A 139 -9.93 17.43 -0.78
C PRO A 139 -10.31 15.94 -0.79
N LEU A 140 -10.26 15.31 0.38
CA LEU A 140 -10.54 13.89 0.51
C LEU A 140 -12.05 13.60 0.53
N ARG A 141 -12.43 12.47 -0.04
CA ARG A 141 -13.80 11.92 0.03
C ARG A 141 -13.73 10.44 0.38
N THR A 142 -13.66 10.14 1.68
CA THR A 142 -13.66 8.76 2.16
C THR A 142 -15.01 8.08 1.96
N ALA A 143 -14.99 6.76 1.88
CA ALA A 143 -16.18 5.91 1.97
C ALA A 143 -16.28 5.32 3.40
N PRO A 144 -17.45 4.81 3.81
CA PRO A 144 -17.64 4.30 5.17
C PRO A 144 -16.64 3.22 5.63
N TYR A 145 -16.12 2.41 4.70
CA TYR A 145 -15.18 1.32 5.01
C TYR A 145 -13.69 1.70 4.87
N ASN A 146 -13.38 2.92 4.45
CA ASN A 146 -11.99 3.41 4.42
C ASN A 146 -11.78 4.67 5.25
N ARG A 147 -12.76 5.07 6.06
CA ARG A 147 -12.70 6.29 6.87
C ARG A 147 -11.56 6.27 7.88
N THR A 148 -11.25 5.12 8.46
CA THR A 148 -10.17 4.94 9.44
C THR A 148 -8.77 5.16 8.88
N ILE A 149 -8.63 5.32 7.57
CA ILE A 149 -7.39 5.81 6.96
C ILE A 149 -7.02 7.19 7.51
N LEU A 150 -8.02 8.06 7.72
CA LEU A 150 -7.79 9.39 8.29
C LEU A 150 -7.27 9.32 9.72
N ASP A 151 -7.69 8.33 10.51
CA ASP A 151 -7.18 8.13 11.87
C ASP A 151 -5.68 7.78 11.86
N ALA A 152 -5.26 6.94 10.90
CA ALA A 152 -3.84 6.63 10.71
C ALA A 152 -3.03 7.84 10.24
N GLU A 153 -3.55 8.63 9.29
CA GLU A 153 -2.90 9.86 8.82
C GLU A 153 -2.82 10.91 9.93
N HIS A 154 -3.87 11.08 10.75
CA HIS A 154 -3.87 11.96 11.92
C HIS A 154 -2.84 11.53 12.96
N SER A 155 -2.60 10.22 13.13
CA SER A 155 -1.56 9.74 14.03
C SER A 155 -0.17 10.17 13.56
N ALA A 156 0.13 10.10 12.25
CA ALA A 156 1.38 10.62 11.70
C ALA A 156 1.47 12.16 11.80
N ALA A 157 0.37 12.88 11.63
CA ALA A 157 0.32 14.33 11.81
C ALA A 157 0.62 14.73 13.27
N ARG A 158 0.09 13.98 14.25
CA ARG A 158 0.42 14.16 15.69
C ARG A 158 1.92 13.97 15.93
N PHE A 159 2.55 12.99 15.28
CA PHE A 159 3.99 12.77 15.39
C PHE A 159 4.77 13.99 14.89
N THR A 160 4.33 14.60 13.78
CA THR A 160 4.93 15.83 13.25
C THR A 160 4.73 17.02 14.18
N ALA A 161 3.54 17.19 14.75
CA ALA A 161 3.24 18.25 15.71
C ALA A 161 4.11 18.15 16.98
N GLY A 162 4.58 16.95 17.32
CA GLY A 162 5.57 16.70 18.38
C GLY A 162 7.01 17.08 18.00
N GLY A 163 7.24 17.84 16.93
CA GLY A 163 8.57 18.32 16.51
C GLY A 163 9.42 17.27 15.78
N ARG A 164 8.80 16.20 15.25
CA ARG A 164 9.44 15.07 14.60
C ARG A 164 9.07 15.00 13.11
N THR A 165 9.60 14.03 12.38
CA THR A 165 9.30 13.85 10.96
C THR A 165 8.25 12.74 10.75
N GLY A 166 7.00 13.13 10.58
CA GLY A 166 5.89 12.23 10.19
C GLY A 166 5.69 12.27 8.67
N VAL A 167 5.70 11.11 8.04
CA VAL A 167 5.50 10.93 6.59
C VAL A 167 4.32 10.01 6.37
N VAL A 168 3.40 10.40 5.50
CA VAL A 168 2.26 9.57 5.07
C VAL A 168 2.47 9.20 3.61
N LEU A 169 2.36 7.91 3.30
CA LEU A 169 2.42 7.39 1.94
C LEU A 169 1.04 6.90 1.51
N ARG A 170 0.37 7.66 0.63
CA ARG A 170 -0.90 7.27 0.01
C ARG A 170 -0.61 6.40 -1.20
N PHE A 171 -0.61 5.10 -1.00
CA PHE A 171 -0.39 4.14 -2.07
C PHE A 171 -1.62 4.03 -2.97
N ALA A 172 -1.39 4.07 -4.29
CA ALA A 172 -2.40 3.79 -5.30
C ALA A 172 -2.77 2.29 -5.34
N ALA A 173 -3.56 1.85 -6.30
CA ALA A 173 -3.96 0.45 -6.40
C ALA A 173 -2.75 -0.45 -6.62
N PHE A 174 -2.52 -1.37 -5.69
CA PHE A 174 -1.40 -2.30 -5.76
C PHE A 174 -1.57 -3.32 -6.88
N TYR A 175 -0.47 -3.60 -7.59
CA TYR A 175 -0.38 -4.78 -8.46
C TYR A 175 0.96 -5.51 -8.24
N GLY A 176 0.90 -6.84 -8.37
CA GLY A 176 2.07 -7.69 -8.17
C GLY A 176 1.68 -9.17 -8.03
N PRO A 177 2.62 -10.11 -8.19
CA PRO A 177 2.33 -11.54 -8.25
C PRO A 177 1.82 -12.14 -6.92
N ASP A 178 2.04 -11.46 -5.81
CA ASP A 178 1.69 -11.97 -4.46
C ASP A 178 0.30 -11.57 -3.99
N SER A 179 -0.45 -10.81 -4.77
CA SER A 179 -1.79 -10.37 -4.42
C SER A 179 -2.83 -11.44 -4.77
N ARG A 180 -3.50 -12.01 -3.77
CA ARG A 180 -4.61 -12.95 -4.00
C ARG A 180 -5.73 -12.31 -4.83
N PHE A 181 -6.05 -11.06 -4.53
CA PHE A 181 -7.03 -10.29 -5.30
C PHE A 181 -6.64 -10.20 -6.78
N LEU A 182 -5.36 -9.99 -7.07
CA LEU A 182 -4.89 -9.93 -8.46
C LEU A 182 -4.92 -11.30 -9.14
N VAL A 183 -4.63 -12.38 -8.43
CA VAL A 183 -4.73 -13.75 -8.99
C VAL A 183 -6.19 -14.05 -9.37
N GLU A 184 -7.17 -13.69 -8.51
CA GLU A 184 -8.60 -13.78 -8.85
C GLU A 184 -8.95 -12.89 -10.06
N ALA A 185 -8.44 -11.67 -10.11
CA ALA A 185 -8.64 -10.72 -11.18
C ALA A 185 -8.11 -11.22 -12.54
N ILE A 186 -6.93 -11.83 -12.55
CA ILE A 186 -6.36 -12.49 -13.74
C ILE A 186 -7.28 -13.62 -14.22
N GLY A 187 -7.85 -14.40 -13.30
CA GLY A 187 -8.84 -15.41 -13.63
C GLY A 187 -10.04 -14.81 -14.36
N HIS A 188 -10.58 -13.68 -13.90
CA HIS A 188 -11.69 -12.99 -14.58
C HIS A 188 -11.31 -12.52 -15.99
N VAL A 189 -10.11 -11.92 -16.14
CA VAL A 189 -9.63 -11.46 -17.47
C VAL A 189 -9.44 -12.62 -18.43
N ARG A 190 -8.90 -13.76 -18.00
CA ARG A 190 -8.79 -14.98 -18.82
C ARG A 190 -10.15 -15.49 -19.33
N HIS A 191 -11.22 -15.25 -18.54
CA HIS A 191 -12.60 -15.56 -18.94
C HIS A 191 -13.30 -14.40 -19.68
N GLY A 192 -12.56 -13.40 -20.16
CA GLY A 192 -13.08 -12.28 -20.93
C GLY A 192 -13.92 -11.29 -20.14
N ARG A 193 -13.69 -11.15 -18.82
CA ARG A 193 -14.44 -10.24 -17.92
C ARG A 193 -13.52 -9.27 -17.23
N ALA A 194 -13.84 -7.97 -17.30
CA ALA A 194 -13.21 -6.98 -16.42
C ALA A 194 -13.73 -7.15 -14.98
N PHE A 195 -12.88 -6.91 -14.00
CA PHE A 195 -13.22 -7.16 -12.58
C PHE A 195 -13.46 -5.89 -11.75
N LEU A 196 -13.19 -4.71 -12.29
CA LEU A 196 -13.47 -3.44 -11.62
C LEU A 196 -14.65 -2.71 -12.27
N PRO A 197 -15.62 -2.21 -11.48
CA PRO A 197 -16.70 -1.39 -11.99
C PRO A 197 -16.16 -0.03 -12.45
N GLY A 198 -16.90 0.67 -13.28
CA GLY A 198 -16.58 2.02 -13.74
C GLY A 198 -16.66 2.20 -15.24
N SER A 199 -16.56 3.46 -15.69
CA SER A 199 -16.48 3.79 -17.10
C SER A 199 -15.16 3.26 -17.69
N PRO A 200 -15.16 2.74 -18.92
CA PRO A 200 -13.92 2.35 -19.61
C PRO A 200 -12.90 3.49 -19.74
N GLY A 201 -13.36 4.75 -19.80
CA GLY A 201 -12.52 5.94 -19.86
C GLY A 201 -12.08 6.48 -18.50
N ALA A 202 -12.59 5.93 -17.38
CA ALA A 202 -12.17 6.36 -16.04
C ALA A 202 -10.72 5.93 -15.75
N TYR A 203 -9.94 6.81 -15.14
CA TYR A 203 -8.55 6.56 -14.80
C TYR A 203 -8.38 5.63 -13.59
N VAL A 204 -7.35 4.81 -13.65
CA VAL A 204 -6.84 3.99 -12.55
C VAL A 204 -5.37 4.36 -12.35
N SER A 205 -5.05 4.85 -11.17
CA SER A 205 -3.67 4.97 -10.71
C SER A 205 -3.26 3.72 -9.97
N SER A 206 -2.09 3.22 -10.23
CA SER A 206 -1.56 1.97 -9.68
C SER A 206 -0.10 2.10 -9.28
N ILE A 207 0.38 1.12 -8.54
CA ILE A 207 1.78 1.03 -8.13
C ILE A 207 2.17 -0.45 -7.98
N SER A 208 3.34 -0.82 -8.47
CA SER A 208 3.87 -2.17 -8.26
C SER A 208 4.27 -2.37 -6.80
N HIS A 209 4.23 -3.63 -6.32
CA HIS A 209 4.70 -3.94 -4.97
C HIS A 209 6.17 -3.57 -4.76
N ASP A 210 7.00 -3.69 -5.80
CA ASP A 210 8.43 -3.36 -5.73
C ASP A 210 8.63 -1.84 -5.64
N ASP A 211 7.90 -1.07 -6.45
CA ASP A 211 7.97 0.40 -6.43
C ASP A 211 7.38 0.98 -5.14
N ALA A 212 6.34 0.36 -4.60
CA ALA A 212 5.80 0.74 -3.29
C ALA A 212 6.83 0.52 -2.16
N ALA A 213 7.58 -0.58 -2.22
CA ALA A 213 8.63 -0.85 -1.23
C ALA A 213 9.80 0.14 -1.37
N SER A 214 10.22 0.47 -2.59
CA SER A 214 11.27 1.47 -2.81
C SER A 214 10.83 2.87 -2.39
N ALA A 215 9.56 3.25 -2.59
CA ALA A 215 8.99 4.50 -2.09
C ALA A 215 8.98 4.54 -0.55
N ALA A 216 8.64 3.42 0.11
CA ALA A 216 8.69 3.33 1.57
C ALA A 216 10.12 3.47 2.12
N ALA A 217 11.13 2.97 1.40
CA ALA A 217 12.54 3.19 1.75
C ALA A 217 12.95 4.67 1.53
N ALA A 218 12.54 5.29 0.41
CA ALA A 218 12.81 6.71 0.14
C ALA A 218 12.18 7.63 1.18
N ALA A 219 11.04 7.24 1.76
CA ALA A 219 10.35 7.99 2.82
C ALA A 219 11.18 8.19 4.10
N LEU A 220 12.26 7.44 4.26
CA LEU A 220 13.24 7.67 5.35
C LEU A 220 14.00 8.99 5.21
N TYR A 221 13.97 9.63 4.04
CA TYR A 221 14.83 10.79 3.74
C TYR A 221 14.06 12.01 3.24
N VAL A 222 12.72 11.92 3.09
CA VAL A 222 11.91 13.06 2.63
C VAL A 222 11.46 13.94 3.80
N PRO A 223 11.10 15.22 3.58
CA PRO A 223 10.47 16.08 4.59
C PRO A 223 9.16 15.48 5.14
N ALA A 224 8.72 15.98 6.32
CA ALA A 224 7.41 15.64 6.85
C ALA A 224 6.30 16.04 5.88
N GLY A 225 5.29 15.18 5.74
CA GLY A 225 4.17 15.48 4.85
C GLY A 225 3.45 14.24 4.33
N VAL A 226 2.45 14.48 3.49
CA VAL A 226 1.71 13.45 2.77
C VAL A 226 2.24 13.37 1.34
N TYR A 227 2.40 12.16 0.83
CA TYR A 227 2.91 11.86 -0.51
C TYR A 227 2.09 10.78 -1.19
N ASN A 228 1.66 11.05 -2.41
CA ASN A 228 1.07 10.04 -3.27
C ASN A 228 2.16 9.12 -3.83
N VAL A 229 1.91 7.82 -3.79
CA VAL A 229 2.80 6.78 -4.32
C VAL A 229 2.07 6.03 -5.41
N THR A 230 2.36 6.39 -6.65
CA THR A 230 1.77 5.82 -7.86
C THR A 230 2.82 5.76 -8.97
N ASP A 231 2.56 4.97 -10.01
CA ASP A 231 3.34 5.04 -11.24
C ASP A 231 3.18 6.42 -11.93
N ASP A 232 3.99 6.69 -12.96
CA ASP A 232 4.04 7.99 -13.63
C ASP A 232 2.86 8.23 -14.58
N GLU A 233 2.29 7.16 -15.12
CA GLU A 233 1.27 7.20 -16.17
C GLU A 233 -0.01 6.47 -15.73
N PRO A 234 -0.90 7.12 -14.97
CA PRO A 234 -2.24 6.58 -14.73
C PRO A 234 -2.94 6.27 -16.04
N VAL A 235 -3.49 5.08 -16.18
CA VAL A 235 -4.12 4.61 -17.42
C VAL A 235 -5.64 4.56 -17.28
N THR A 236 -6.35 4.57 -18.44
CA THR A 236 -7.80 4.33 -18.41
C THR A 236 -8.09 2.88 -18.02
N ARG A 237 -9.31 2.60 -17.51
CA ARG A 237 -9.72 1.21 -17.21
C ARG A 237 -9.64 0.31 -18.43
N ARG A 238 -9.98 0.84 -19.62
CA ARG A 238 -9.82 0.11 -20.88
C ARG A 238 -8.38 -0.32 -21.07
N ASP A 239 -7.44 0.60 -20.90
CA ASP A 239 -6.02 0.33 -21.08
C ASP A 239 -5.46 -0.57 -19.98
N TYR A 240 -5.93 -0.39 -18.72
CA TYR A 240 -5.54 -1.23 -17.58
C TYR A 240 -5.85 -2.71 -17.84
N PHE A 241 -7.09 -3.00 -18.26
CA PHE A 241 -7.49 -4.38 -18.57
C PHE A 241 -6.96 -4.87 -19.93
N GLY A 242 -6.84 -3.97 -20.90
CA GLY A 242 -6.29 -4.27 -22.22
C GLY A 242 -4.83 -4.69 -22.14
N SER A 243 -4.00 -3.95 -21.40
CA SER A 243 -2.59 -4.28 -21.21
C SER A 243 -2.39 -5.56 -20.39
N LEU A 244 -3.25 -5.83 -19.38
CA LEU A 244 -3.23 -7.11 -18.67
C LEU A 244 -3.60 -8.27 -19.61
N ALA A 245 -4.64 -8.13 -20.41
CA ALA A 245 -5.06 -9.14 -21.38
C ALA A 245 -3.97 -9.43 -22.42
N GLN A 246 -3.32 -8.38 -22.90
CA GLN A 246 -2.16 -8.49 -23.80
C GLN A 246 -1.01 -9.27 -23.15
N ALA A 247 -0.67 -8.96 -21.92
CA ALA A 247 0.38 -9.68 -21.17
C ALA A 247 0.04 -11.16 -20.93
N LEU A 248 -1.26 -11.48 -20.81
CA LEU A 248 -1.77 -12.86 -20.67
C LEU A 248 -1.93 -13.60 -22.01
N GLY A 249 -1.78 -12.92 -23.14
CA GLY A 249 -2.02 -13.50 -24.48
C GLY A 249 -3.49 -13.83 -24.74
N VAL A 250 -4.43 -13.07 -24.15
CA VAL A 250 -5.88 -13.28 -24.31
C VAL A 250 -6.58 -12.04 -24.88
N PRO A 251 -7.76 -12.18 -25.49
CA PRO A 251 -8.53 -11.03 -25.99
C PRO A 251 -8.89 -10.05 -24.85
N ALA A 252 -9.02 -8.76 -25.21
CA ALA A 252 -9.43 -7.74 -24.25
C ALA A 252 -10.79 -8.09 -23.61
N PRO A 253 -10.92 -7.97 -22.29
CA PRO A 253 -12.14 -8.38 -21.59
C PRO A 253 -13.29 -7.40 -21.84
N ARG A 254 -14.51 -7.90 -21.76
CA ARG A 254 -15.73 -7.06 -21.79
C ARG A 254 -15.76 -6.16 -20.56
N PRO A 255 -16.21 -4.89 -20.71
CA PRO A 255 -16.38 -3.99 -19.57
C PRO A 255 -17.26 -4.60 -18.47
N PHE A 256 -17.05 -4.17 -17.24
CA PHE A 256 -17.89 -4.59 -16.12
C PHE A 256 -19.34 -4.16 -16.33
N PRO A 257 -20.33 -5.08 -16.21
CA PRO A 257 -21.72 -4.76 -16.48
C PRO A 257 -22.28 -3.68 -15.56
N VAL A 258 -22.91 -2.65 -16.12
CA VAL A 258 -23.40 -1.49 -15.36
C VAL A 258 -24.42 -1.88 -14.27
N TRP A 259 -25.29 -2.87 -14.56
CA TRP A 259 -26.32 -3.33 -13.61
C TRP A 259 -25.70 -4.02 -12.37
N MET A 260 -24.52 -4.63 -12.48
CA MET A 260 -23.82 -5.23 -11.33
C MET A 260 -23.32 -4.20 -10.33
N LYS A 261 -23.20 -2.91 -10.71
CA LYS A 261 -22.84 -1.84 -9.78
C LYS A 261 -23.83 -1.73 -8.63
N LEU A 262 -25.12 -1.97 -8.89
CA LEU A 262 -26.16 -1.92 -7.87
C LEU A 262 -25.98 -2.98 -6.78
N LEU A 263 -25.40 -4.14 -7.11
CA LEU A 263 -25.13 -5.24 -6.17
C LEU A 263 -23.91 -4.97 -5.28
N LEU A 264 -23.00 -4.09 -5.71
CA LEU A 264 -21.78 -3.76 -4.97
C LEU A 264 -21.98 -2.63 -3.95
N GLY A 265 -23.15 -1.97 -3.95
CA GLY A 265 -23.47 -0.89 -3.01
C GLY A 265 -22.40 0.22 -2.98
N THR A 266 -22.06 0.70 -1.78
CA THR A 266 -21.06 1.79 -1.58
C THR A 266 -19.64 1.42 -2.03
N LEU A 267 -19.31 0.15 -2.09
CA LEU A 267 -18.03 -0.30 -2.63
C LEU A 267 -17.91 -0.01 -4.13
N SER A 268 -19.03 -0.10 -4.87
CA SER A 268 -19.06 0.25 -6.29
C SER A 268 -18.68 1.71 -6.52
N GLU A 269 -19.14 2.63 -5.70
CA GLU A 269 -18.80 4.06 -5.81
C GLU A 269 -17.28 4.25 -5.73
N LEU A 270 -16.63 3.66 -4.72
CA LEU A 270 -15.18 3.78 -4.55
C LEU A 270 -14.42 3.15 -5.72
N LEU A 271 -14.75 1.91 -6.06
CA LEU A 271 -14.04 1.16 -7.10
C LEU A 271 -14.27 1.72 -8.51
N SER A 272 -15.33 2.53 -8.73
CA SER A 272 -15.65 3.13 -10.02
C SER A 272 -15.10 4.53 -10.23
N ARG A 273 -14.55 5.17 -9.19
CA ARG A 273 -13.98 6.54 -9.28
C ARG A 273 -12.92 6.62 -10.36
N SER A 274 -12.93 7.73 -11.09
CA SER A 274 -11.83 8.12 -11.97
C SER A 274 -10.81 8.91 -11.17
N GLN A 275 -9.61 8.37 -11.06
CA GLN A 275 -8.56 8.94 -10.21
C GLN A 275 -7.24 8.95 -10.98
N ARG A 276 -6.86 10.13 -11.47
CA ARG A 276 -5.58 10.39 -12.15
C ARG A 276 -4.62 11.04 -11.15
N ILE A 277 -3.93 10.20 -10.36
CA ILE A 277 -3.15 10.64 -9.21
C ILE A 277 -1.71 10.93 -9.62
N SER A 278 -1.17 12.06 -9.14
CA SER A 278 0.20 12.49 -9.40
C SER A 278 1.15 12.06 -8.28
N ASN A 279 2.35 11.60 -8.63
CA ASN A 279 3.47 11.30 -7.72
C ASN A 279 4.54 12.41 -7.71
N LEU A 280 4.30 13.52 -8.39
CA LEU A 280 5.29 14.58 -8.61
C LEU A 280 5.86 15.14 -7.32
N LYS A 281 5.05 15.22 -6.24
CA LYS A 281 5.53 15.72 -4.95
C LYS A 281 6.61 14.81 -4.35
N LEU A 282 6.44 13.50 -4.35
CA LEU A 282 7.45 12.56 -3.87
C LEU A 282 8.72 12.63 -4.71
N ARG A 283 8.57 12.66 -6.03
CA ARG A 283 9.69 12.78 -6.97
C ARG A 283 10.45 14.09 -6.85
N SER A 284 9.78 15.19 -6.51
CA SER A 284 10.43 16.50 -6.38
C SER A 284 11.32 16.63 -5.13
N VAL A 285 11.11 15.79 -4.11
CA VAL A 285 11.84 15.84 -2.84
C VAL A 285 12.73 14.62 -2.58
N SER A 286 12.76 13.68 -3.51
CA SER A 286 13.56 12.46 -3.43
C SER A 286 14.10 12.04 -4.79
N ALA A 287 15.10 11.15 -4.80
CA ALA A 287 15.55 10.49 -6.03
C ALA A 287 14.70 9.27 -6.39
N TRP A 288 13.53 9.09 -5.76
CA TRP A 288 12.65 7.97 -6.05
C TRP A 288 11.96 8.13 -7.40
N GLU A 289 12.01 7.10 -8.18
CA GLU A 289 11.26 6.94 -9.42
C GLU A 289 10.68 5.52 -9.48
N PRO A 290 9.45 5.33 -9.99
CA PRO A 290 8.92 4.00 -10.19
C PRO A 290 9.70 3.28 -11.30
N LYS A 291 10.03 2.02 -11.08
CA LYS A 291 10.67 1.15 -12.07
C LYS A 291 9.80 0.95 -13.31
N TYR A 292 8.49 0.86 -13.09
CA TYR A 292 7.50 0.75 -14.15
C TYR A 292 6.72 2.06 -14.22
N ARG A 293 6.80 2.74 -15.38
CA ARG A 293 6.10 4.01 -15.60
C ARG A 293 4.59 3.86 -15.61
N SER A 294 4.10 2.67 -15.94
CA SER A 294 2.68 2.30 -15.87
C SER A 294 2.50 0.80 -15.80
N VAL A 295 1.26 0.36 -15.56
CA VAL A 295 0.89 -1.07 -15.62
C VAL A 295 1.17 -1.70 -16.99
N ARG A 296 1.25 -0.91 -18.09
CA ARG A 296 1.61 -1.43 -19.42
C ARG A 296 2.98 -2.10 -19.41
N GLU A 297 3.93 -1.50 -18.68
CA GLU A 297 5.27 -2.04 -18.48
C GLU A 297 5.32 -3.09 -17.36
N GLY A 298 4.50 -2.94 -16.32
CA GLY A 298 4.52 -3.78 -15.13
C GLY A 298 3.85 -5.15 -15.33
N TRP A 299 2.75 -5.25 -16.09
CA TRP A 299 2.01 -6.50 -16.28
C TRP A 299 2.82 -7.66 -16.86
N PRO A 300 3.67 -7.48 -17.88
CA PRO A 300 4.52 -8.57 -18.38
C PRO A 300 5.38 -9.21 -17.30
N SER A 301 5.96 -8.40 -16.40
CA SER A 301 6.77 -8.88 -15.27
C SER A 301 5.94 -9.69 -14.27
N VAL A 302 4.74 -9.22 -13.93
CA VAL A 302 3.81 -9.90 -13.01
C VAL A 302 3.37 -11.24 -13.58
N VAL A 303 2.96 -11.28 -14.84
CA VAL A 303 2.50 -12.51 -15.52
C VAL A 303 3.64 -13.53 -15.61
N ALA A 304 4.85 -13.09 -15.95
CA ALA A 304 6.03 -13.97 -15.99
C ALA A 304 6.37 -14.55 -14.60
N ALA A 305 6.23 -13.74 -13.52
CA ALA A 305 6.45 -14.23 -12.16
C ALA A 305 5.42 -15.29 -11.75
N LEU A 306 4.14 -15.10 -12.08
CA LEU A 306 3.08 -16.08 -11.80
C LEU A 306 3.27 -17.38 -12.58
N GLY A 307 3.74 -17.32 -13.83
CA GLY A 307 4.06 -18.51 -14.63
C GLY A 307 5.16 -19.37 -13.99
N ARG A 308 6.18 -18.74 -13.40
CA ARG A 308 7.25 -19.46 -12.67
C ARG A 308 6.75 -20.15 -11.40
N VAL A 309 5.85 -19.52 -10.65
CA VAL A 309 5.26 -20.09 -9.42
C VAL A 309 4.35 -21.28 -9.73
N ALA A 310 3.67 -21.29 -10.88
CA ALA A 310 2.82 -22.40 -11.29
C ALA A 310 3.61 -23.60 -11.86
N ALA A 311 4.89 -23.40 -12.21
CA ALA A 311 5.76 -24.43 -12.77
C ALA A 311 6.73 -25.06 -11.74
N ALA A 312 6.80 -24.49 -10.52
CA ALA A 312 7.58 -24.97 -9.38
C ALA A 312 6.70 -25.74 -8.38
#